data_ee4cdc6973d8729353aab82566d78b67
#
_entry.id   ee4cdc6973d8729353aab82566d78b67
#
_cell.length_a   1.000
_cell.length_b   1.000
_cell.length_c   1.000
_cell.angle_alpha   90.00
_cell.angle_beta   90.00
_cell.angle_gamma   90.00
#
_symmetry.space_group_name_H-M   'P 1'
#
loop_
_entity.id
_entity.type
_entity.pdbx_description
1 polymer ?
#
loop_
_entity_poly.entity_id
_entity_poly.type
_entity_poly.pdbx_seq_one_letter_code
_entity_poly.pdbx_strand_id
1 'polypeptide(L)'
;MPKIHPTAVLSGDIELADDVEIGPHCVLSGKVRVGAGCGLVGAVHLQGPLVLGAGNILYPGCAIGFAPQDKGFAFHKEGAGTVVGDGNIFREHVTVHRATRDDRPTRIGDRNYFMACSHAAHDVQIGNDCVFANNTLFAGHAEVGDRVVTGGGAGVHQFVRIGRGAMLGGLCGASKDVCPFFTLSATNYIGGFNRIGMKRGGFAPADIDLVREMYGIVVRSRVPFSQRVARLETLAGHPLADEFIAFVKGSKRGISTRHGRATSTRAAASAEGE
;
A
#
# COMPACT_ATOMS: atom_id res chain seq x y z
N MET A 1 23.48 -22.77 7.62
CA MET A 1 22.20 -23.52 7.66
C MET A 1 21.18 -22.71 8.42
N PRO A 2 19.92 -22.67 8.01
CA PRO A 2 18.89 -21.90 8.68
C PRO A 2 18.70 -22.34 10.13
N LYS A 3 18.39 -21.37 11.02
CA LYS A 3 18.09 -21.64 12.42
C LYS A 3 16.59 -21.80 12.58
N ILE A 4 16.12 -23.02 12.84
CA ILE A 4 14.71 -23.33 12.93
C ILE A 4 14.37 -23.78 14.34
N HIS A 5 13.41 -23.09 14.99
CA HIS A 5 12.94 -23.47 16.32
C HIS A 5 12.22 -24.84 16.27
N PRO A 6 12.41 -25.74 17.26
CA PRO A 6 11.84 -27.09 17.22
C PRO A 6 10.31 -27.15 17.16
N THR A 7 9.61 -26.09 17.55
CA THR A 7 8.13 -26.01 17.46
C THR A 7 7.64 -25.42 16.16
N ALA A 8 8.52 -25.04 15.22
CA ALA A 8 8.12 -24.60 13.90
C ALA A 8 7.67 -25.78 13.04
N VAL A 9 6.64 -25.57 12.21
CA VAL A 9 6.10 -26.60 11.31
C VAL A 9 6.35 -26.17 9.87
N LEU A 10 7.09 -26.99 9.12
CA LEU A 10 7.38 -26.81 7.71
C LEU A 10 6.76 -27.96 6.92
N SER A 11 5.89 -27.64 5.95
CA SER A 11 5.12 -28.62 5.17
C SER A 11 5.05 -28.22 3.71
N GLY A 12 5.48 -29.09 2.81
CA GLY A 12 5.48 -28.86 1.37
C GLY A 12 6.89 -28.56 0.83
N ASP A 13 6.96 -27.77 -0.25
CA ASP A 13 8.20 -27.38 -0.93
C ASP A 13 8.74 -26.07 -0.31
N ILE A 14 9.57 -26.21 0.73
CA ILE A 14 10.10 -25.06 1.49
C ILE A 14 11.59 -24.88 1.19
N GLU A 15 11.94 -23.76 0.58
CA GLU A 15 13.32 -23.38 0.30
C GLU A 15 13.72 -22.19 1.21
N LEU A 16 14.76 -22.38 2.03
CA LEU A 16 15.27 -21.38 2.96
C LEU A 16 16.74 -21.09 2.64
N ALA A 17 17.11 -19.80 2.64
CA ALA A 17 18.53 -19.43 2.61
C ALA A 17 19.24 -19.81 3.92
N ASP A 18 20.58 -19.90 3.90
CA ASP A 18 21.39 -20.46 4.98
C ASP A 18 21.33 -19.71 6.30
N ASP A 19 21.01 -18.43 6.28
CA ASP A 19 20.99 -17.51 7.43
C ASP A 19 19.58 -17.09 7.89
N VAL A 20 18.56 -17.80 7.41
CA VAL A 20 17.16 -17.56 7.82
C VAL A 20 16.97 -18.00 9.27
N GLU A 21 16.27 -17.19 10.05
CA GLU A 21 15.87 -17.50 11.42
C GLU A 21 14.35 -17.68 11.53
N ILE A 22 13.92 -18.88 11.97
CA ILE A 22 12.50 -19.21 12.17
C ILE A 22 12.25 -19.47 13.66
N GLY A 23 11.52 -18.55 14.28
CA GLY A 23 11.14 -18.58 15.68
C GLY A 23 10.06 -19.62 16.02
N PRO A 24 9.63 -19.67 17.30
CA PRO A 24 8.69 -20.66 17.80
C PRO A 24 7.31 -20.52 17.13
N HIS A 25 6.65 -21.67 16.95
CA HIS A 25 5.28 -21.77 16.45
C HIS A 25 5.03 -21.14 15.06
N CYS A 26 6.08 -20.93 14.28
CA CYS A 26 5.92 -20.55 12.87
C CYS A 26 5.40 -21.73 12.07
N VAL A 27 4.54 -21.46 11.09
CA VAL A 27 3.99 -22.48 10.16
C VAL A 27 4.24 -22.03 8.73
N LEU A 28 5.00 -22.82 7.97
CA LEU A 28 5.24 -22.61 6.55
C LEU A 28 4.63 -23.77 5.78
N SER A 29 3.79 -23.48 4.80
CA SER A 29 3.09 -24.53 4.05
C SER A 29 3.00 -24.25 2.55
N GLY A 30 3.02 -25.31 1.74
CA GLY A 30 2.96 -25.22 0.28
C GLY A 30 4.32 -24.90 -0.34
N LYS A 31 4.35 -24.13 -1.42
CA LYS A 31 5.58 -23.71 -2.11
C LYS A 31 6.05 -22.35 -1.60
N VAL A 32 7.02 -22.34 -0.69
CA VAL A 32 7.52 -21.12 -0.04
C VAL A 32 9.02 -21.00 -0.21
N ARG A 33 9.48 -19.85 -0.70
CA ARG A 33 10.89 -19.47 -0.77
C ARG A 33 11.17 -18.30 0.13
N VAL A 34 12.21 -18.39 0.98
CA VAL A 34 12.61 -17.35 1.92
C VAL A 34 14.07 -16.96 1.66
N GLY A 35 14.29 -15.71 1.29
CA GLY A 35 15.59 -15.14 1.00
C GLY A 35 16.47 -14.95 2.24
N ALA A 36 17.74 -14.62 1.99
CA ALA A 36 18.77 -14.48 3.01
C ALA A 36 18.45 -13.39 4.04
N GLY A 37 18.90 -13.58 5.28
CA GLY A 37 18.76 -12.59 6.36
C GLY A 37 17.33 -12.37 6.84
N CYS A 38 16.38 -13.22 6.47
CA CYS A 38 15.01 -13.11 6.95
C CYS A 38 14.85 -13.64 8.36
N GLY A 39 14.04 -12.92 9.17
CA GLY A 39 13.67 -13.30 10.52
C GLY A 39 12.17 -13.45 10.72
N LEU A 40 11.71 -14.65 11.08
CA LEU A 40 10.35 -14.93 11.51
C LEU A 40 10.35 -15.02 13.04
N VAL A 41 9.91 -13.97 13.73
CA VAL A 41 10.11 -13.81 15.19
C VAL A 41 9.38 -14.89 15.99
N GLY A 42 8.21 -15.35 15.55
CA GLY A 42 7.43 -16.44 16.17
C GLY A 42 5.95 -16.31 15.77
N ALA A 43 5.24 -17.44 15.81
CA ALA A 43 3.82 -17.51 15.42
C ALA A 43 3.50 -16.81 14.11
N VAL A 44 4.40 -16.89 13.12
CA VAL A 44 4.25 -16.38 11.76
C VAL A 44 3.72 -17.50 10.88
N HIS A 45 2.75 -17.19 10.02
CA HIS A 45 2.15 -18.15 9.09
C HIS A 45 2.43 -17.72 7.65
N LEU A 46 3.12 -18.58 6.90
CA LEU A 46 3.39 -18.40 5.47
C LEU A 46 2.69 -19.50 4.66
N GLN A 47 1.96 -19.10 3.62
CA GLN A 47 1.33 -20.05 2.72
C GLN A 47 1.72 -19.78 1.26
N GLY A 48 2.23 -20.83 0.60
CA GLY A 48 2.58 -20.77 -0.82
C GLY A 48 1.36 -20.81 -1.77
N PRO A 49 1.59 -20.41 -3.04
CA PRO A 49 2.87 -19.98 -3.63
C PRO A 49 3.34 -18.62 -3.10
N LEU A 50 4.53 -18.58 -2.50
CA LEU A 50 5.08 -17.37 -1.89
C LEU A 50 6.59 -17.27 -2.14
N VAL A 51 7.02 -16.11 -2.60
CA VAL A 51 8.44 -15.73 -2.61
C VAL A 51 8.63 -14.53 -1.67
N LEU A 52 9.44 -14.71 -0.66
CA LEU A 52 9.88 -13.68 0.27
C LEU A 52 11.35 -13.36 -0.01
N GLY A 53 11.67 -12.15 -0.42
CA GLY A 53 13.01 -11.66 -0.70
C GLY A 53 13.91 -11.65 0.52
N ALA A 54 15.06 -11.00 0.43
CA ALA A 54 16.06 -10.97 1.51
C ALA A 54 15.75 -9.94 2.60
N GLY A 55 16.25 -10.16 3.82
CA GLY A 55 16.25 -9.19 4.91
C GLY A 55 14.87 -8.79 5.45
N ASN A 56 13.85 -9.59 5.21
CA ASN A 56 12.51 -9.30 5.72
C ASN A 56 12.36 -9.76 7.19
N ILE A 57 11.68 -8.96 8.01
CA ILE A 57 11.38 -9.29 9.41
C ILE A 57 9.87 -9.36 9.60
N LEU A 58 9.40 -10.50 10.09
CA LEU A 58 7.98 -10.76 10.35
C LEU A 58 7.74 -10.97 11.84
N TYR A 59 6.86 -10.17 12.41
CA TYR A 59 6.48 -10.21 13.81
C TYR A 59 5.32 -11.18 14.07
N PRO A 60 5.03 -11.52 15.34
CA PRO A 60 4.04 -12.53 15.68
C PRO A 60 2.64 -12.23 15.11
N GLY A 61 1.97 -13.28 14.66
CA GLY A 61 0.64 -13.22 14.09
C GLY A 61 0.57 -12.76 12.62
N CYS A 62 1.72 -12.48 11.98
CA CYS A 62 1.71 -12.23 10.54
C CYS A 62 1.21 -13.46 9.77
N ALA A 63 0.34 -13.21 8.78
CA ALA A 63 -0.21 -14.24 7.88
C ALA A 63 -0.07 -13.79 6.43
N ILE A 64 0.88 -14.39 5.69
CA ILE A 64 1.22 -13.97 4.34
C ILE A 64 1.02 -15.11 3.34
N GLY A 65 0.40 -14.79 2.19
CA GLY A 65 0.17 -15.72 1.09
C GLY A 65 -1.09 -16.56 1.20
N PHE A 66 -1.94 -16.32 2.20
CA PHE A 66 -3.21 -17.04 2.34
C PHE A 66 -4.19 -16.71 1.20
N ALA A 67 -5.20 -17.56 1.06
CA ALA A 67 -6.22 -17.43 0.01
C ALA A 67 -6.91 -16.05 0.07
N PRO A 68 -7.29 -15.50 -1.09
CA PRO A 68 -8.04 -14.26 -1.16
C PRO A 68 -9.32 -14.29 -0.33
N GLN A 69 -9.68 -13.15 0.27
CA GLN A 69 -11.01 -12.94 0.88
C GLN A 69 -12.04 -12.63 -0.21
N ASP A 70 -12.16 -13.53 -1.18
CA ASP A 70 -13.10 -13.46 -2.29
C ASP A 70 -13.96 -14.74 -2.30
N LYS A 71 -15.27 -14.59 -2.19
CA LYS A 71 -16.22 -15.71 -2.20
C LYS A 71 -16.19 -16.53 -3.50
N GLY A 72 -15.79 -15.90 -4.62
CA GLY A 72 -15.65 -16.56 -5.91
C GLY A 72 -14.35 -17.35 -6.05
N PHE A 73 -13.39 -17.20 -5.15
CA PHE A 73 -12.11 -17.89 -5.23
C PHE A 73 -12.19 -19.30 -4.66
N ALA A 74 -11.92 -20.31 -5.50
CA ALA A 74 -11.95 -21.70 -5.05
C ALA A 74 -10.82 -21.98 -4.05
N PHE A 75 -11.12 -22.60 -2.93
CA PHE A 75 -10.20 -22.83 -1.81
C PHE A 75 -8.89 -23.52 -2.22
N HIS A 76 -8.97 -24.46 -3.17
CA HIS A 76 -7.80 -25.22 -3.65
C HIS A 76 -7.02 -24.52 -4.78
N LYS A 77 -7.50 -23.37 -5.26
CA LYS A 77 -6.81 -22.63 -6.32
C LYS A 77 -5.58 -21.93 -5.73
N GLU A 78 -4.44 -22.05 -6.41
CA GLU A 78 -3.21 -21.38 -5.97
C GLU A 78 -3.10 -19.94 -6.48
N GLY A 79 -3.55 -19.67 -7.72
CA GLY A 79 -3.34 -18.39 -8.40
C GLY A 79 -1.85 -18.14 -8.68
N ALA A 80 -1.50 -16.91 -9.03
CA ALA A 80 -0.11 -16.50 -9.25
C ALA A 80 0.69 -16.31 -7.93
N GLY A 81 0.05 -16.50 -6.78
CA GLY A 81 0.71 -16.42 -5.48
C GLY A 81 0.99 -14.99 -5.00
N THR A 82 2.04 -14.89 -4.17
CA THR A 82 2.50 -13.63 -3.56
C THR A 82 4.01 -13.48 -3.75
N VAL A 83 4.46 -12.28 -4.08
CA VAL A 83 5.88 -11.93 -4.16
C VAL A 83 6.14 -10.73 -3.26
N VAL A 84 7.07 -10.87 -2.35
CA VAL A 84 7.55 -9.83 -1.44
C VAL A 84 9.01 -9.57 -1.75
N GLY A 85 9.37 -8.30 -1.93
CA GLY A 85 10.74 -7.85 -2.15
C GLY A 85 11.61 -7.91 -0.90
N ASP A 86 12.62 -7.07 -0.83
CA ASP A 86 13.67 -7.12 0.18
C ASP A 86 13.44 -6.10 1.31
N GLY A 87 13.94 -6.41 2.50
CA GLY A 87 14.08 -5.46 3.61
C GLY A 87 12.77 -4.93 4.19
N ASN A 88 11.66 -5.62 4.01
CA ASN A 88 10.38 -5.20 4.58
C ASN A 88 10.27 -5.61 6.05
N ILE A 89 9.53 -4.81 6.81
CA ILE A 89 9.17 -5.12 8.19
C ILE A 89 7.66 -5.23 8.29
N PHE A 90 7.19 -6.41 8.71
CA PHE A 90 5.78 -6.68 8.95
C PHE A 90 5.57 -6.83 10.46
N ARG A 91 4.91 -5.84 11.07
CA ARG A 91 4.61 -5.85 12.49
C ARG A 91 3.46 -6.82 12.79
N GLU A 92 3.11 -6.91 14.05
CA GLU A 92 2.19 -7.90 14.59
C GLU A 92 0.86 -7.93 13.83
N HIS A 93 0.39 -9.13 13.52
CA HIS A 93 -0.92 -9.39 12.87
C HIS A 93 -1.09 -8.74 11.48
N VAL A 94 -0.01 -8.43 10.78
CA VAL A 94 -0.10 -8.01 9.38
C VAL A 94 -0.54 -9.18 8.51
N THR A 95 -1.46 -8.90 7.57
CA THR A 95 -1.94 -9.91 6.62
C THR A 95 -1.72 -9.48 5.17
N VAL A 96 -1.26 -10.41 4.32
CA VAL A 96 -1.12 -10.22 2.88
C VAL A 96 -1.69 -11.43 2.16
N HIS A 97 -2.69 -11.23 1.30
CA HIS A 97 -3.34 -12.32 0.59
C HIS A 97 -2.76 -12.48 -0.82
N ARG A 98 -2.68 -13.75 -1.27
CA ARG A 98 -2.22 -14.06 -2.63
C ARG A 98 -3.22 -13.61 -3.70
N ALA A 99 -2.76 -13.55 -4.94
CA ALA A 99 -3.55 -13.12 -6.08
C ALA A 99 -4.71 -14.07 -6.40
N THR A 100 -5.81 -13.50 -6.92
CA THR A 100 -6.89 -14.27 -7.57
C THR A 100 -6.52 -14.65 -9.00
N ARG A 101 -5.65 -13.87 -9.63
CA ARG A 101 -5.17 -14.01 -11.01
C ARG A 101 -4.13 -15.11 -11.11
N ASP A 102 -3.98 -15.67 -12.31
CA ASP A 102 -2.96 -16.69 -12.60
C ASP A 102 -1.71 -16.10 -13.28
N ASP A 103 -1.82 -14.86 -13.79
CA ASP A 103 -0.79 -14.19 -14.60
C ASP A 103 0.01 -13.11 -13.84
N ARG A 104 -0.47 -12.65 -12.67
CA ARG A 104 0.17 -11.58 -11.92
C ARG A 104 0.01 -11.81 -10.41
N PRO A 105 1.10 -11.98 -9.66
CA PRO A 105 1.02 -12.16 -8.20
C PRO A 105 0.61 -10.88 -7.47
N THR A 106 0.08 -11.04 -6.27
CA THR A 106 0.09 -9.96 -5.27
C THR A 106 1.54 -9.58 -5.01
N ARG A 107 1.87 -8.29 -5.10
CA ARG A 107 3.26 -7.84 -5.00
C ARG A 107 3.44 -6.76 -3.94
N ILE A 108 4.42 -6.98 -3.09
CA ILE A 108 4.97 -5.99 -2.15
C ILE A 108 6.41 -5.71 -2.61
N GLY A 109 6.78 -4.47 -2.81
CA GLY A 109 8.14 -4.04 -3.14
C GLY A 109 9.11 -4.14 -1.97
N ASP A 110 10.11 -3.25 -1.95
CA ASP A 110 11.22 -3.31 -1.01
C ASP A 110 11.09 -2.27 0.10
N ARG A 111 11.70 -2.53 1.26
CA ARG A 111 11.89 -1.60 2.39
C ARG A 111 10.61 -0.94 2.88
N ASN A 112 9.50 -1.65 2.81
CA ASN A 112 8.24 -1.17 3.34
C ASN A 112 8.12 -1.48 4.84
N TYR A 113 7.44 -0.60 5.57
CA TYR A 113 7.13 -0.77 6.98
C TYR A 113 5.61 -0.88 7.19
N PHE A 114 5.14 -2.08 7.46
CA PHE A 114 3.75 -2.37 7.80
C PHE A 114 3.60 -2.39 9.31
N MET A 115 2.92 -1.40 9.89
CA MET A 115 2.61 -1.41 11.31
C MET A 115 1.48 -2.40 11.63
N ALA A 116 1.29 -2.66 12.93
CA ALA A 116 0.40 -3.72 13.39
C ALA A 116 -1.02 -3.66 12.80
N CYS A 117 -1.56 -4.85 12.49
CA CYS A 117 -2.90 -5.05 11.94
C CYS A 117 -3.12 -4.39 10.56
N SER A 118 -2.07 -4.01 9.81
CA SER A 118 -2.24 -3.58 8.43
C SER A 118 -2.62 -4.76 7.54
N HIS A 119 -3.38 -4.49 6.49
CA HIS A 119 -3.85 -5.52 5.56
C HIS A 119 -3.61 -5.12 4.10
N ALA A 120 -3.05 -6.04 3.33
CA ALA A 120 -2.96 -5.98 1.88
C ALA A 120 -3.77 -7.14 1.28
N ALA A 121 -4.90 -6.81 0.64
CA ALA A 121 -5.76 -7.80 0.01
C ALA A 121 -5.10 -8.40 -1.26
N HIS A 122 -5.80 -9.31 -1.89
CA HIS A 122 -5.38 -9.98 -3.11
C HIS A 122 -5.12 -9.02 -4.28
N ASP A 123 -4.19 -9.36 -5.15
CA ASP A 123 -3.86 -8.62 -6.37
C ASP A 123 -3.35 -7.19 -6.16
N VAL A 124 -3.08 -6.76 -4.93
CA VAL A 124 -2.49 -5.44 -4.69
C VAL A 124 -1.08 -5.36 -5.25
N GLN A 125 -0.68 -4.17 -5.67
CA GLN A 125 0.66 -3.86 -6.15
C GLN A 125 1.21 -2.69 -5.33
N ILE A 126 2.12 -2.97 -4.42
CA ILE A 126 2.73 -1.97 -3.54
C ILE A 126 4.19 -1.76 -3.96
N GLY A 127 4.59 -0.51 -4.11
CA GLY A 127 5.95 -0.09 -4.43
C GLY A 127 6.90 -0.19 -3.25
N ASN A 128 7.89 0.68 -3.21
CA ASN A 128 9.01 0.62 -2.29
C ASN A 128 8.96 1.77 -1.26
N ASP A 129 9.69 1.60 -0.15
CA ASP A 129 9.92 2.65 0.86
C ASP A 129 8.64 3.24 1.47
N CYS A 130 7.56 2.46 1.52
CA CYS A 130 6.27 2.89 2.06
C CYS A 130 6.20 2.68 3.58
N VAL A 131 5.39 3.51 4.25
CA VAL A 131 5.10 3.37 5.69
C VAL A 131 3.59 3.35 5.89
N PHE A 132 3.09 2.23 6.38
CA PHE A 132 1.66 2.02 6.63
C PHE A 132 1.42 1.91 8.13
N ALA A 133 0.75 2.93 8.68
CA ALA A 133 0.40 2.95 10.10
C ALA A 133 -0.63 1.86 10.44
N ASN A 134 -0.80 1.62 11.75
CA ASN A 134 -1.68 0.58 12.28
C ASN A 134 -3.07 0.59 11.63
N ASN A 135 -3.60 -0.60 11.33
CA ASN A 135 -4.92 -0.80 10.72
C ASN A 135 -5.10 -0.13 9.34
N THR A 136 -4.04 0.14 8.60
CA THR A 136 -4.16 0.53 7.19
C THR A 136 -4.67 -0.64 6.36
N LEU A 137 -5.66 -0.39 5.49
CA LEU A 137 -6.34 -1.42 4.72
C LEU A 137 -6.26 -1.11 3.21
N PHE A 138 -5.67 -2.03 2.44
CA PHE A 138 -5.67 -1.99 0.98
C PHE A 138 -6.61 -3.09 0.45
N ALA A 139 -7.72 -2.71 -0.16
CA ALA A 139 -8.63 -3.66 -0.79
C ALA A 139 -8.06 -4.19 -2.12
N GLY A 140 -8.65 -5.26 -2.64
CA GLY A 140 -8.16 -5.97 -3.82
C GLY A 140 -7.86 -5.08 -5.02
N HIS A 141 -6.78 -5.42 -5.75
CA HIS A 141 -6.33 -4.69 -6.95
C HIS A 141 -5.91 -3.22 -6.72
N ALA A 142 -5.74 -2.77 -5.48
CA ALA A 142 -5.19 -1.44 -5.23
C ALA A 142 -3.73 -1.35 -5.70
N GLU A 143 -3.34 -0.20 -6.25
CA GLU A 143 -1.97 0.07 -6.68
C GLU A 143 -1.40 1.22 -5.86
N VAL A 144 -0.26 1.01 -5.24
CA VAL A 144 0.40 1.98 -4.35
C VAL A 144 1.80 2.24 -4.86
N GLY A 145 2.10 3.48 -5.21
CA GLY A 145 3.43 3.91 -5.64
C GLY A 145 4.44 3.94 -4.50
N ASP A 146 5.69 4.23 -4.83
CA ASP A 146 6.78 4.31 -3.85
C ASP A 146 6.57 5.44 -2.84
N ARG A 147 7.15 5.29 -1.65
CA ARG A 147 7.21 6.33 -0.59
C ARG A 147 5.85 6.87 -0.15
N VAL A 148 4.81 6.04 -0.25
CA VAL A 148 3.49 6.38 0.27
C VAL A 148 3.49 6.22 1.79
N VAL A 149 2.89 7.18 2.48
CA VAL A 149 2.71 7.14 3.94
C VAL A 149 1.23 7.18 4.27
N THR A 150 0.78 6.30 5.14
CA THR A 150 -0.61 6.32 5.64
C THR A 150 -0.67 6.58 7.13
N GLY A 151 -1.68 7.31 7.55
CA GLY A 151 -2.08 7.39 8.96
C GLY A 151 -2.92 6.18 9.38
N GLY A 152 -3.02 5.95 10.69
CA GLY A 152 -3.75 4.80 11.24
C GLY A 152 -5.20 4.73 10.77
N GLY A 153 -5.66 3.53 10.46
CA GLY A 153 -7.02 3.28 9.98
C GLY A 153 -7.35 3.83 8.60
N ALA A 154 -6.35 4.23 7.81
CA ALA A 154 -6.60 4.64 6.43
C ALA A 154 -7.05 3.45 5.58
N GLY A 155 -8.08 3.65 4.74
CA GLY A 155 -8.64 2.62 3.87
C GLY A 155 -8.57 2.98 2.40
N VAL A 156 -8.10 2.05 1.56
CA VAL A 156 -8.03 2.21 0.10
C VAL A 156 -8.97 1.20 -0.55
N HIS A 157 -9.95 1.71 -1.30
CA HIS A 157 -10.94 0.88 -1.98
C HIS A 157 -10.30 0.10 -3.15
N GLN A 158 -10.93 -0.99 -3.56
CA GLN A 158 -10.46 -1.81 -4.68
C GLN A 158 -10.27 -1.00 -5.97
N PHE A 159 -9.22 -1.35 -6.73
CA PHE A 159 -8.85 -0.70 -8.01
C PHE A 159 -8.45 0.78 -7.89
N VAL A 160 -8.25 1.31 -6.70
CA VAL A 160 -7.76 2.67 -6.49
C VAL A 160 -6.25 2.70 -6.62
N ARG A 161 -5.73 3.77 -7.22
CA ARG A 161 -4.31 4.03 -7.35
C ARG A 161 -3.89 5.17 -6.41
N ILE A 162 -2.84 4.91 -5.65
CA ILE A 162 -2.20 5.91 -4.78
C ILE A 162 -0.85 6.24 -5.40
N GLY A 163 -0.69 7.47 -5.85
CA GLY A 163 0.53 7.93 -6.51
C GLY A 163 1.72 8.03 -5.56
N ARG A 164 2.92 7.97 -6.11
CA ARG A 164 4.20 8.03 -5.40
C ARG A 164 4.26 9.23 -4.44
N GLY A 165 4.78 9.02 -3.24
CA GLY A 165 4.96 10.07 -2.23
C GLY A 165 3.66 10.68 -1.70
N ALA A 166 2.50 10.13 -2.02
CA ALA A 166 1.24 10.57 -1.45
C ALA A 166 1.17 10.28 0.04
N MET A 167 0.38 11.06 0.76
CA MET A 167 0.09 10.85 2.18
C MET A 167 -1.41 10.72 2.41
N LEU A 168 -1.83 9.67 3.09
CA LEU A 168 -3.21 9.50 3.54
C LEU A 168 -3.27 9.79 5.05
N GLY A 169 -4.11 10.74 5.45
CA GLY A 169 -4.35 11.02 6.87
C GLY A 169 -4.98 9.84 7.60
N GLY A 170 -4.96 9.87 8.94
CA GLY A 170 -5.61 8.84 9.74
C GLY A 170 -7.13 8.81 9.48
N LEU A 171 -7.72 7.59 9.49
CA LEU A 171 -9.14 7.33 9.26
C LEU A 171 -9.68 7.87 7.91
N CYS A 172 -8.80 8.18 6.96
CA CYS A 172 -9.19 8.61 5.63
C CYS A 172 -9.56 7.43 4.73
N GLY A 173 -10.58 7.61 3.88
CA GLY A 173 -10.96 6.66 2.84
C GLY A 173 -10.62 7.15 1.43
N ALA A 174 -9.95 6.36 0.63
CA ALA A 174 -9.71 6.61 -0.79
C ALA A 174 -10.58 5.68 -1.63
N SER A 175 -11.64 6.17 -2.27
CA SER A 175 -12.43 5.44 -3.28
C SER A 175 -12.21 5.98 -4.69
N LYS A 176 -11.35 6.99 -4.83
CA LYS A 176 -10.83 7.58 -6.07
C LYS A 176 -9.31 7.65 -5.99
N ASP A 177 -8.66 7.72 -7.14
CA ASP A 177 -7.21 7.81 -7.24
C ASP A 177 -6.68 9.05 -6.52
N VAL A 178 -5.56 8.90 -5.83
CA VAL A 178 -4.83 9.98 -5.14
C VAL A 178 -3.56 10.27 -5.92
N CYS A 179 -3.46 11.47 -6.49
CA CYS A 179 -2.31 11.87 -7.31
C CYS A 179 -0.98 11.80 -6.54
N PRO A 180 0.15 11.62 -7.26
CA PRO A 180 1.48 11.68 -6.68
C PRO A 180 1.68 12.91 -5.79
N PHE A 181 2.31 12.71 -4.64
CA PHE A 181 2.62 13.75 -3.65
C PHE A 181 1.42 14.47 -3.03
N PHE A 182 0.18 14.07 -3.30
CA PHE A 182 -0.98 14.71 -2.67
C PHE A 182 -1.24 14.17 -1.26
N THR A 183 -1.89 15.00 -0.45
CA THR A 183 -2.31 14.64 0.91
C THR A 183 -3.83 14.48 0.95
N LEU A 184 -4.30 13.27 1.21
CA LEU A 184 -5.69 12.95 1.48
C LEU A 184 -5.96 13.23 2.97
N SER A 185 -6.86 14.17 3.28
CA SER A 185 -7.13 14.60 4.67
C SER A 185 -8.51 14.15 5.20
N ALA A 186 -9.36 13.64 4.32
CA ALA A 186 -10.65 13.01 4.63
C ALA A 186 -11.05 12.14 3.42
N THR A 187 -12.17 11.45 3.47
CA THR A 187 -12.61 10.57 2.38
C THR A 187 -12.70 11.33 1.04
N ASN A 188 -11.86 10.94 0.09
CA ASN A 188 -11.69 11.55 -1.24
C ASN A 188 -11.40 13.06 -1.23
N TYR A 189 -11.02 13.63 -0.08
CA TYR A 189 -10.76 15.05 0.06
C TYR A 189 -9.25 15.33 0.12
N ILE A 190 -8.74 16.07 -0.87
CA ILE A 190 -7.35 16.50 -0.93
C ILE A 190 -7.17 17.81 -0.16
N GLY A 191 -6.54 17.76 1.01
CA GLY A 191 -6.25 18.91 1.84
C GLY A 191 -5.04 19.73 1.40
N GLY A 192 -4.09 19.07 0.72
CA GLY A 192 -2.84 19.70 0.32
C GLY A 192 -1.96 18.77 -0.51
N PHE A 193 -0.68 19.08 -0.55
CA PHE A 193 0.36 18.21 -1.08
C PHE A 193 1.44 17.94 -0.02
N ASN A 194 2.13 16.82 -0.13
CA ASN A 194 3.08 16.32 0.86
C ASN A 194 4.43 17.03 0.80
N ARG A 195 4.42 18.34 1.05
CA ARG A 195 5.65 19.19 1.07
C ARG A 195 6.72 18.64 2.03
N ILE A 196 6.28 18.16 3.20
CA ILE A 196 7.21 17.66 4.23
C ILE A 196 7.89 16.38 3.73
N GLY A 197 7.10 15.44 3.18
CA GLY A 197 7.64 14.21 2.61
C GLY A 197 8.59 14.47 1.46
N MET A 198 8.28 15.41 0.57
CA MET A 198 9.19 15.81 -0.51
C MET A 198 10.51 16.38 0.03
N LYS A 199 10.47 17.29 1.02
CA LYS A 199 11.69 17.83 1.64
C LYS A 199 12.56 16.74 2.27
N ARG A 200 11.94 15.81 3.04
CA ARG A 200 12.63 14.67 3.65
C ARG A 200 13.20 13.71 2.60
N GLY A 201 12.53 13.59 1.44
CA GLY A 201 12.96 12.79 0.30
C GLY A 201 14.06 13.45 -0.56
N GLY A 202 14.54 14.65 -0.19
CA GLY A 202 15.63 15.34 -0.88
C GLY A 202 15.23 16.01 -2.20
N PHE A 203 13.95 16.27 -2.45
CA PHE A 203 13.51 16.98 -3.65
C PHE A 203 13.96 18.43 -3.64
N ALA A 204 14.40 18.93 -4.80
CA ALA A 204 14.81 20.31 -4.97
C ALA A 204 13.63 21.28 -4.73
N PRO A 205 13.88 22.54 -4.31
CA PRO A 205 12.82 23.55 -4.17
C PRO A 205 11.97 23.70 -5.45
N ALA A 206 12.59 23.65 -6.63
CA ALA A 206 11.91 23.75 -7.92
C ALA A 206 10.92 22.59 -8.14
N ASP A 207 11.28 21.36 -7.76
CA ASP A 207 10.38 20.20 -7.84
C ASP A 207 9.15 20.37 -6.94
N ILE A 208 9.37 20.92 -5.73
CA ILE A 208 8.29 21.17 -4.77
C ILE A 208 7.35 22.26 -5.30
N ASP A 209 7.88 23.27 -5.97
CA ASP A 209 7.10 24.33 -6.58
C ASP A 209 6.29 23.83 -7.78
N LEU A 210 6.88 22.96 -8.59
CA LEU A 210 6.18 22.28 -9.70
C LEU A 210 5.00 21.44 -9.18
N VAL A 211 5.19 20.65 -8.11
CA VAL A 211 4.09 19.89 -7.51
C VAL A 211 3.01 20.82 -6.93
N ARG A 212 3.41 21.98 -6.35
CA ARG A 212 2.46 23.00 -5.88
C ARG A 212 1.63 23.56 -7.04
N GLU A 213 2.23 23.80 -8.20
CA GLU A 213 1.54 24.27 -9.41
C GLU A 213 0.54 23.21 -9.89
N MET A 214 0.97 21.95 -10.06
CA MET A 214 0.10 20.85 -10.46
C MET A 214 -1.07 20.65 -9.48
N TYR A 215 -0.81 20.77 -8.17
CA TYR A 215 -1.87 20.78 -7.16
C TYR A 215 -2.85 21.95 -7.37
N GLY A 216 -2.36 23.15 -7.70
CA GLY A 216 -3.19 24.30 -8.04
C GLY A 216 -4.12 24.02 -9.23
N ILE A 217 -3.58 23.42 -10.27
CA ILE A 217 -4.32 23.07 -11.49
C ILE A 217 -5.41 22.03 -11.18
N VAL A 218 -5.06 20.92 -10.52
CA VAL A 218 -5.97 19.78 -10.31
C VAL A 218 -7.02 20.05 -9.26
N VAL A 219 -6.65 20.71 -8.14
CA VAL A 219 -7.49 20.78 -6.95
C VAL A 219 -8.17 22.14 -6.77
N ARG A 220 -7.46 23.25 -7.07
CA ARG A 220 -7.96 24.61 -6.82
C ARG A 220 -8.68 25.21 -8.02
N SER A 221 -8.37 24.77 -9.21
CA SER A 221 -8.98 25.29 -10.43
C SER A 221 -10.48 24.97 -10.49
N ARG A 222 -11.28 25.93 -10.96
CA ARG A 222 -12.73 25.79 -11.15
C ARG A 222 -13.13 25.39 -12.57
N VAL A 223 -12.15 25.25 -13.48
CA VAL A 223 -12.44 24.84 -14.88
C VAL A 223 -12.76 23.36 -14.97
N PRO A 224 -13.44 22.91 -16.05
CA PRO A 224 -13.70 21.49 -16.32
C PRO A 224 -12.43 20.64 -16.28
N PHE A 225 -12.57 19.37 -15.93
CA PHE A 225 -11.42 18.47 -15.74
C PHE A 225 -10.56 18.34 -17.01
N SER A 226 -11.19 18.31 -18.20
CA SER A 226 -10.47 18.27 -19.48
C SER A 226 -9.53 19.46 -19.67
N GLN A 227 -9.97 20.66 -19.28
CA GLN A 227 -9.12 21.86 -19.34
C GLN A 227 -8.00 21.84 -18.28
N ARG A 228 -8.22 21.18 -17.13
CA ARG A 228 -7.16 20.96 -16.14
C ARG A 228 -6.08 20.03 -16.72
N VAL A 229 -6.48 18.97 -17.40
CA VAL A 229 -5.55 18.05 -18.08
C VAL A 229 -4.74 18.81 -19.15
N ALA A 230 -5.38 19.60 -19.99
CA ALA A 230 -4.68 20.41 -20.99
C ALA A 230 -3.66 21.38 -20.36
N ARG A 231 -4.00 21.99 -19.22
CA ARG A 231 -3.05 22.83 -18.47
C ARG A 231 -1.89 22.03 -17.86
N LEU A 232 -2.12 20.82 -17.38
CA LEU A 232 -1.04 19.96 -16.91
C LEU A 232 -0.08 19.60 -18.05
N GLU A 233 -0.61 19.35 -19.25
CA GLU A 233 0.20 19.02 -20.43
C GLU A 233 1.16 20.14 -20.84
N THR A 234 0.88 21.41 -20.49
CA THR A 234 1.84 22.52 -20.72
C THR A 234 3.10 22.43 -19.83
N LEU A 235 3.08 21.59 -18.79
CA LEU A 235 4.21 21.34 -17.90
C LEU A 235 5.04 20.11 -18.32
N ALA A 236 4.67 19.45 -19.43
CA ALA A 236 5.37 18.27 -19.92
C ALA A 236 6.84 18.55 -20.26
N GLY A 237 7.68 17.51 -20.15
CA GLY A 237 9.13 17.60 -20.33
C GLY A 237 9.94 17.62 -19.03
N HIS A 238 9.27 17.71 -17.88
CA HIS A 238 9.88 17.49 -16.58
C HIS A 238 9.45 16.12 -16.02
N PRO A 239 10.37 15.24 -15.57
CA PRO A 239 10.03 13.87 -15.16
C PRO A 239 8.89 13.76 -14.16
N LEU A 240 8.83 14.69 -13.18
CA LEU A 240 7.73 14.71 -12.19
C LEU A 240 6.39 15.10 -12.84
N ALA A 241 6.40 16.02 -13.78
CA ALA A 241 5.18 16.44 -14.49
C ALA A 241 4.69 15.31 -15.40
N ASP A 242 5.60 14.66 -16.12
CA ASP A 242 5.27 13.56 -17.04
C ASP A 242 4.66 12.38 -16.26
N GLU A 243 5.25 11.99 -15.12
CA GLU A 243 4.68 10.98 -14.21
C GLU A 243 3.28 11.37 -13.74
N PHE A 244 3.12 12.62 -13.31
CA PHE A 244 1.86 13.12 -12.80
C PHE A 244 0.77 13.16 -13.89
N ILE A 245 1.09 13.63 -15.07
CA ILE A 245 0.20 13.67 -16.23
C ILE A 245 -0.23 12.26 -16.63
N ALA A 246 0.72 11.32 -16.72
CA ALA A 246 0.44 9.92 -17.04
C ALA A 246 -0.49 9.30 -15.98
N PHE A 247 -0.25 9.58 -14.69
CA PHE A 247 -1.11 9.13 -13.60
C PHE A 247 -2.53 9.65 -13.75
N VAL A 248 -2.70 10.95 -13.99
CA VAL A 248 -4.03 11.58 -14.13
C VAL A 248 -4.77 11.05 -15.35
N LYS A 249 -4.10 10.96 -16.51
CA LYS A 249 -4.70 10.44 -17.76
C LYS A 249 -5.08 8.97 -17.67
N GLY A 250 -4.31 8.16 -16.95
CA GLY A 250 -4.58 6.73 -16.74
C GLY A 250 -5.66 6.42 -15.70
N SER A 251 -6.26 7.43 -15.07
CA SER A 251 -7.25 7.21 -14.00
C SER A 251 -8.57 6.67 -14.54
N LYS A 252 -8.98 5.50 -14.03
CA LYS A 252 -10.30 4.89 -14.31
C LYS A 252 -11.31 5.14 -13.20
N ARG A 253 -10.85 5.37 -11.97
CA ARG A 253 -11.69 5.62 -10.78
C ARG A 253 -12.03 7.10 -10.57
N GLY A 254 -11.43 7.99 -11.39
CA GLY A 254 -11.44 9.43 -11.17
C GLY A 254 -10.48 9.86 -10.07
N ILE A 255 -10.17 11.14 -10.02
CA ILE A 255 -9.16 11.72 -9.12
C ILE A 255 -9.84 12.33 -7.89
N SER A 256 -9.28 12.08 -6.72
CA SER A 256 -9.64 12.76 -5.48
C SER A 256 -9.32 14.26 -5.55
N THR A 257 -10.27 15.12 -5.12
CA THR A 257 -10.14 16.58 -5.16
C THR A 257 -10.71 17.21 -3.87
N ARG A 258 -10.91 18.54 -3.82
CA ARG A 258 -11.58 19.20 -2.70
C ARG A 258 -13.11 19.05 -2.67
N HIS A 259 -13.72 18.51 -3.70
CA HIS A 259 -15.16 18.34 -3.81
C HIS A 259 -15.66 16.96 -3.37
N GLY A 260 -14.87 16.20 -2.59
CA GLY A 260 -15.38 15.08 -1.81
C GLY A 260 -16.36 15.60 -0.76
N ARG A 261 -17.52 14.95 -0.58
CA ARG A 261 -18.43 15.28 0.54
C ARG A 261 -17.62 15.24 1.84
N ALA A 262 -17.38 16.41 2.45
CA ALA A 262 -17.10 16.47 3.87
C ALA A 262 -18.36 15.93 4.54
N THR A 263 -18.33 14.70 5.04
CA THR A 263 -19.30 14.27 6.02
C THR A 263 -19.05 15.12 7.25
N SER A 264 -19.87 16.16 7.41
CA SER A 264 -19.86 17.03 8.57
C SER A 264 -20.28 16.15 9.78
N THR A 265 -19.33 15.77 10.59
CA THR A 265 -19.53 15.48 12.00
C THR A 265 -19.79 16.80 12.74
N ARG A 266 -20.87 17.48 12.34
CA ARG A 266 -21.44 18.60 13.05
C ARG A 266 -22.94 18.40 13.10
N ALA A 267 -23.39 17.47 13.94
CA ALA A 267 -24.76 17.42 14.41
C ALA A 267 -24.78 16.49 15.64
N ALA A 268 -24.72 17.04 16.81
CA ALA A 268 -25.38 16.62 18.04
C ALA A 268 -24.75 17.32 19.24
N ALA A 269 -24.90 18.65 19.29
CA ALA A 269 -24.71 19.37 20.52
C ALA A 269 -25.75 20.52 20.55
N SER A 270 -27.03 20.15 20.55
CA SER A 270 -28.14 21.04 20.95
C SER A 270 -29.44 20.26 20.95
N ALA A 271 -29.71 19.47 21.97
CA ALA A 271 -31.04 19.06 22.43
C ALA A 271 -30.88 18.26 23.74
N GLU A 272 -30.45 18.93 24.81
CA GLU A 272 -30.84 18.56 26.17
C GLU A 272 -30.95 19.87 26.93
N GLY A 273 -32.13 20.36 26.97
CA GLY A 273 -32.55 21.53 27.71
C GLY A 273 -34.05 21.67 27.63
N GLU A 274 -34.74 20.79 28.35
CA GLU A 274 -36.01 21.04 29.07
C GLU A 274 -36.30 19.83 29.95
#